data_8409157eca0a8d129956d0e8a9ae1930
#
_entry.id   8409157eca0a8d129956d0e8a9ae1930
#
_cell.length_a   1.000
_cell.length_b   1.000
_cell.length_c   1.000
_cell.angle_alpha   90.00
_cell.angle_beta   90.00
_cell.angle_gamma   90.00
#
_symmetry.space_group_name_H-M   'P 1'
#
loop_
_entity.id
_entity.type
_entity.pdbx_description
1 polymer ?
#
loop_
_entity_poly.entity_id
_entity_poly.type
_entity_poly.pdbx_seq_one_letter_code
_entity_poly.pdbx_strand_id
1 'polypeptide(L)'
;IENAILRLPKFSKHQEIIFIEGNSSDDTWQKIQEIQEKYKDTHDIKIGQQNGKGKGDAVRKGYAMATCDILMILDADLTMPPEELPKFYNAIATGKGEFINGSRLVYPMDKEAMRFLNTLGNKFFSWVFSWLLEQPIKDSLCGTKVMFREDYLKLIENRKFFGDFDPFGDFDLLFGAYKLNLKIIDLPIRYRERTYGDTNISRFTNGFMLLRMCWFAAGKIKFW
;
A
#
# COMPACT_ATOMS: atom_id res chain seq x y z
N ILE A 1 12.25 -12.23 1.98
CA ILE A 1 11.30 -12.65 0.93
C ILE A 1 10.60 -13.93 1.37
N GLU A 2 11.32 -15.03 1.61
CA GLU A 2 10.75 -16.33 1.98
C GLU A 2 9.83 -16.27 3.21
N ASN A 3 10.19 -15.49 4.23
CA ASN A 3 9.36 -15.25 5.41
C ASN A 3 7.97 -14.69 5.09
N ALA A 4 7.83 -13.96 3.99
CA ALA A 4 6.51 -13.47 3.58
C ALA A 4 5.59 -14.63 3.19
N ILE A 5 6.10 -15.64 2.48
CA ILE A 5 5.33 -16.83 2.09
C ILE A 5 5.04 -17.70 3.31
N LEU A 6 6.06 -18.02 4.11
CA LEU A 6 5.93 -18.92 5.25
C LEU A 6 4.97 -18.41 6.33
N ARG A 7 4.86 -17.09 6.47
CA ARG A 7 4.00 -16.43 7.45
C ARG A 7 2.64 -16.01 6.91
N LEU A 8 2.43 -16.12 5.59
CA LEU A 8 1.16 -15.74 4.98
C LEU A 8 0.10 -16.80 5.27
N PRO A 9 -0.95 -16.50 6.05
CA PRO A 9 -2.00 -17.46 6.29
C PRO A 9 -2.84 -17.69 5.03
N LYS A 10 -3.43 -18.88 4.93
CA LYS A 10 -4.43 -19.15 3.90
C LYS A 10 -5.78 -18.63 4.38
N PHE A 11 -6.38 -17.68 3.68
CA PHE A 11 -7.65 -17.04 4.04
C PHE A 11 -8.66 -16.96 2.90
N SER A 12 -8.28 -17.42 1.70
CA SER A 12 -9.17 -17.51 0.55
C SER A 12 -8.98 -18.86 -0.18
N LYS A 13 -9.90 -19.20 -1.07
CA LYS A 13 -9.82 -20.42 -1.88
C LYS A 13 -8.63 -20.37 -2.84
N HIS A 14 -8.39 -19.21 -3.43
CA HIS A 14 -7.28 -18.93 -4.32
C HIS A 14 -6.55 -17.68 -3.84
N GLN A 15 -5.24 -17.77 -3.73
CA GLN A 15 -4.36 -16.66 -3.35
C GLN A 15 -3.19 -16.60 -4.32
N GLU A 16 -3.03 -15.46 -4.96
CA GLU A 16 -1.84 -15.14 -5.75
C GLU A 16 -0.86 -14.34 -4.88
N ILE A 17 0.42 -14.66 -4.99
CA ILE A 17 1.51 -13.89 -4.39
C ILE A 17 2.31 -13.28 -5.52
N ILE A 18 2.37 -11.96 -5.59
CA ILE A 18 3.05 -11.27 -6.69
C ILE A 18 4.22 -10.47 -6.11
N PHE A 19 5.42 -10.92 -6.41
CA PHE A 19 6.64 -10.19 -6.04
C PHE A 19 7.06 -9.27 -7.18
N ILE A 20 7.16 -7.98 -6.87
CA ILE A 20 7.70 -6.98 -7.81
C ILE A 20 9.01 -6.44 -7.25
N GLU A 21 10.06 -6.68 -7.97
CA GLU A 21 11.41 -6.26 -7.64
C GLU A 21 11.71 -4.86 -8.23
N GLY A 22 12.37 -4.01 -7.44
CA GLY A 22 12.57 -2.59 -7.70
C GLY A 22 13.86 -2.22 -8.42
N ASN A 23 14.49 -3.13 -9.16
CA ASN A 23 15.81 -2.97 -9.79
C ASN A 23 16.92 -2.74 -8.76
N SER A 24 16.93 -3.56 -7.71
CA SER A 24 17.96 -3.56 -6.67
C SER A 24 19.32 -3.96 -7.23
N SER A 25 20.39 -3.47 -6.61
CA SER A 25 21.78 -3.79 -7.01
C SER A 25 22.32 -5.06 -6.36
N ASP A 26 21.52 -5.72 -5.50
CA ASP A 26 21.87 -6.95 -4.78
C ASP A 26 21.18 -8.19 -5.39
N ASP A 27 21.30 -9.34 -4.73
CA ASP A 27 20.78 -10.63 -5.20
C ASP A 27 19.26 -10.76 -5.07
N THR A 28 18.52 -9.66 -4.79
CA THR A 28 17.07 -9.72 -4.51
C THR A 28 16.30 -10.40 -5.63
N TRP A 29 16.58 -10.06 -6.90
CA TRP A 29 15.90 -10.67 -8.04
C TRP A 29 16.14 -12.17 -8.14
N GLN A 30 17.40 -12.58 -7.99
CA GLN A 30 17.77 -14.00 -8.02
C GLN A 30 17.06 -14.78 -6.90
N LYS A 31 17.02 -14.21 -5.68
CA LYS A 31 16.31 -14.80 -4.55
C LYS A 31 14.81 -14.96 -4.80
N ILE A 32 14.18 -14.00 -5.47
CA ILE A 32 12.76 -14.09 -5.85
C ILE A 32 12.54 -15.26 -6.82
N GLN A 33 13.42 -15.44 -7.82
CA GLN A 33 13.34 -16.54 -8.78
C GLN A 33 13.52 -17.91 -8.09
N GLU A 34 14.51 -18.04 -7.20
CA GLU A 34 14.74 -19.26 -6.41
C GLU A 34 13.52 -19.63 -5.57
N ILE A 35 12.86 -18.64 -4.96
CA ILE A 35 11.67 -18.85 -4.14
C ILE A 35 10.46 -19.20 -4.98
N GLN A 36 10.27 -18.57 -6.13
CA GLN A 36 9.20 -18.94 -7.04
C GLN A 36 9.33 -20.43 -7.44
N GLU A 37 10.51 -20.86 -7.85
CA GLU A 37 10.75 -22.24 -8.23
C GLU A 37 10.55 -23.21 -7.07
N LYS A 38 11.01 -22.85 -5.87
CA LYS A 38 10.87 -23.68 -4.66
C LYS A 38 9.42 -23.91 -4.25
N TYR A 39 8.55 -22.93 -4.42
CA TYR A 39 7.17 -22.96 -3.93
C TYR A 39 6.10 -23.08 -5.02
N LYS A 40 6.48 -23.27 -6.29
CA LYS A 40 5.58 -23.30 -7.45
C LYS A 40 4.45 -24.33 -7.36
N ASP A 41 4.71 -25.49 -6.70
CA ASP A 41 3.72 -26.56 -6.57
C ASP A 41 2.73 -26.34 -5.41
N THR A 42 3.01 -25.40 -4.52
CA THR A 42 2.21 -25.14 -3.31
C THR A 42 1.55 -23.78 -3.29
N HIS A 43 2.09 -22.82 -4.04
CA HIS A 43 1.63 -21.43 -4.08
C HIS A 43 1.59 -20.90 -5.51
N ASP A 44 0.58 -20.11 -5.82
CA ASP A 44 0.54 -19.34 -7.08
C ASP A 44 1.40 -18.10 -6.94
N ILE A 45 2.65 -18.17 -7.40
CA ILE A 45 3.64 -17.10 -7.28
C ILE A 45 3.95 -16.53 -8.65
N LYS A 46 3.66 -15.25 -8.82
CA LYS A 46 4.08 -14.45 -9.98
C LYS A 46 5.22 -13.52 -9.59
N ILE A 47 6.15 -13.31 -10.50
CA ILE A 47 7.31 -12.44 -10.27
C ILE A 47 7.47 -11.43 -11.41
N GLY A 48 7.96 -10.25 -11.11
CA GLY A 48 8.25 -9.24 -12.12
C GLY A 48 9.22 -8.18 -11.60
N GLN A 49 9.86 -7.47 -12.52
CA GLN A 49 10.67 -6.30 -12.21
C GLN A 49 9.90 -5.04 -12.63
N GLN A 50 9.93 -3.99 -11.82
CA GLN A 50 9.29 -2.73 -12.18
C GLN A 50 9.98 -2.08 -13.38
N ASN A 51 9.24 -1.30 -14.15
CA ASN A 51 9.79 -0.62 -15.32
C ASN A 51 10.29 0.79 -14.98
N GLY A 52 9.63 1.43 -14.01
CA GLY A 52 9.92 2.78 -13.54
C GLY A 52 10.69 2.80 -12.22
N LYS A 53 10.34 3.73 -11.36
CA LYS A 53 10.97 3.93 -10.04
C LYS A 53 9.91 4.13 -8.95
N GLY A 54 10.28 3.72 -7.74
CA GLY A 54 9.48 3.93 -6.55
C GLY A 54 8.38 2.88 -6.35
N LYS A 55 7.82 2.87 -5.15
CA LYS A 55 6.79 1.90 -4.72
C LYS A 55 5.54 1.93 -5.61
N GLY A 56 5.11 3.12 -6.03
CA GLY A 56 3.91 3.28 -6.85
C GLY A 56 3.99 2.53 -8.19
N ASP A 57 5.17 2.53 -8.83
CA ASP A 57 5.37 1.78 -10.08
C ASP A 57 5.32 0.26 -9.84
N ALA A 58 5.96 -0.21 -8.77
CA ALA A 58 5.91 -1.62 -8.38
C ALA A 58 4.48 -2.09 -8.08
N VAL A 59 3.70 -1.30 -7.34
CA VAL A 59 2.29 -1.60 -7.04
C VAL A 59 1.46 -1.69 -8.32
N ARG A 60 1.59 -0.72 -9.22
CA ARG A 60 0.86 -0.74 -10.50
C ARG A 60 1.20 -1.97 -11.34
N LYS A 61 2.48 -2.34 -11.40
CA LYS A 61 2.89 -3.56 -12.11
C LYS A 61 2.32 -4.81 -11.46
N GLY A 62 2.40 -4.93 -10.15
CA GLY A 62 1.83 -6.06 -9.41
C GLY A 62 0.32 -6.18 -9.64
N TYR A 63 -0.41 -5.10 -9.54
CA TYR A 63 -1.85 -5.08 -9.77
C TYR A 63 -2.23 -5.41 -11.23
N ALA A 64 -1.42 -4.98 -12.21
CA ALA A 64 -1.63 -5.34 -13.61
C ALA A 64 -1.44 -6.85 -13.88
N MET A 65 -0.61 -7.52 -13.08
CA MET A 65 -0.37 -8.97 -13.17
C MET A 65 -1.42 -9.79 -12.39
N ALA A 66 -2.14 -9.16 -11.47
CA ALA A 66 -3.12 -9.82 -10.61
C ALA A 66 -4.38 -10.25 -11.39
N THR A 67 -4.89 -11.43 -11.06
CA THR A 67 -6.11 -11.99 -11.65
C THR A 67 -7.22 -12.22 -10.62
N CYS A 68 -6.89 -12.24 -9.32
CA CYS A 68 -7.87 -12.34 -8.24
C CYS A 68 -8.71 -11.07 -8.07
N ASP A 69 -9.90 -11.21 -7.50
CA ASP A 69 -10.89 -10.13 -7.36
C ASP A 69 -10.50 -9.07 -6.32
N ILE A 70 -9.71 -9.45 -5.31
CA ILE A 70 -9.28 -8.57 -4.22
C ILE A 70 -7.77 -8.36 -4.32
N LEU A 71 -7.36 -7.10 -4.41
CA LEU A 71 -5.96 -6.66 -4.45
C LEU A 71 -5.52 -6.20 -3.07
N MET A 72 -4.35 -6.64 -2.62
CA MET A 72 -3.79 -6.30 -1.31
C MET A 72 -2.31 -5.95 -1.44
N ILE A 73 -1.85 -4.92 -0.73
CA ILE A 73 -0.43 -4.57 -0.66
C ILE A 73 0.15 -5.07 0.65
N LEU A 74 1.25 -5.82 0.55
CA LEU A 74 2.11 -6.21 1.66
C LEU A 74 3.51 -5.67 1.40
N ASP A 75 3.99 -4.76 2.25
CA ASP A 75 5.35 -4.24 2.14
C ASP A 75 6.38 -5.33 2.47
N ALA A 76 7.43 -5.43 1.66
CA ALA A 76 8.44 -6.50 1.75
C ALA A 76 9.25 -6.50 3.06
N ASP A 77 9.25 -5.39 3.81
CA ASP A 77 9.91 -5.28 5.11
C ASP A 77 9.15 -5.97 6.25
N LEU A 78 7.91 -6.43 5.96
CA LEU A 78 7.02 -7.12 6.91
C LEU A 78 6.79 -6.35 8.23
N THR A 79 6.93 -5.03 8.20
CA THR A 79 6.58 -4.17 9.34
C THR A 79 5.08 -4.27 9.66
N MET A 80 4.26 -4.54 8.65
CA MET A 80 2.91 -5.07 8.82
C MET A 80 2.98 -6.60 8.73
N PRO A 81 2.66 -7.33 9.81
CA PRO A 81 2.72 -8.79 9.82
C PRO A 81 1.75 -9.40 8.80
N PRO A 82 2.19 -10.39 7.98
CA PRO A 82 1.32 -11.08 7.03
C PRO A 82 0.09 -11.72 7.70
N GLU A 83 0.20 -12.09 8.96
CA GLU A 83 -0.88 -12.66 9.77
C GLU A 83 -2.05 -11.69 10.00
N GLU A 84 -1.84 -10.40 9.75
CA GLU A 84 -2.88 -9.38 9.84
C GLU A 84 -3.77 -9.31 8.57
N LEU A 85 -3.31 -9.83 7.42
CA LEU A 85 -4.04 -9.76 6.15
C LEU A 85 -5.46 -10.36 6.17
N PRO A 86 -5.73 -11.47 6.87
CA PRO A 86 -7.09 -12.04 6.92
C PRO A 86 -8.15 -11.06 7.40
N LYS A 87 -7.83 -10.15 8.33
CA LYS A 87 -8.82 -9.16 8.81
C LYS A 87 -9.16 -8.13 7.74
N PHE A 88 -8.20 -7.76 6.89
CA PHE A 88 -8.42 -6.85 5.76
C PHE A 88 -9.28 -7.52 4.69
N TYR A 89 -8.93 -8.78 4.35
CA TYR A 89 -9.74 -9.59 3.45
C TYR A 89 -11.18 -9.73 3.94
N ASN A 90 -11.39 -10.08 5.20
CA ASN A 90 -12.72 -10.20 5.78
C ASN A 90 -13.49 -8.88 5.77
N ALA A 91 -12.82 -7.75 5.99
CA ALA A 91 -13.48 -6.46 5.99
C ALA A 91 -14.04 -6.10 4.62
N ILE A 92 -13.27 -6.29 3.55
CA ILE A 92 -13.74 -6.01 2.19
C ILE A 92 -14.74 -7.07 1.72
N ALA A 93 -14.46 -8.36 1.95
CA ALA A 93 -15.32 -9.46 1.52
C ALA A 93 -16.72 -9.45 2.20
N THR A 94 -16.84 -8.87 3.40
CA THR A 94 -18.12 -8.71 4.11
C THR A 94 -18.79 -7.35 3.89
N GLY A 95 -18.24 -6.51 2.97
CA GLY A 95 -18.84 -5.22 2.61
C GLY A 95 -18.74 -4.14 3.70
N LYS A 96 -17.78 -4.24 4.63
CA LYS A 96 -17.56 -3.17 5.63
C LYS A 96 -17.10 -1.87 4.96
N GLY A 97 -16.31 -1.98 3.90
CA GLY A 97 -15.85 -0.90 3.06
C GLY A 97 -15.48 -1.44 1.68
N GLU A 98 -15.30 -0.54 0.72
CA GLU A 98 -14.91 -0.84 -0.66
C GLU A 98 -13.42 -0.58 -0.89
N PHE A 99 -12.84 0.23 -0.02
CA PHE A 99 -11.41 0.47 0.08
C PHE A 99 -10.98 0.36 1.55
N ILE A 100 -10.10 -0.58 1.87
CA ILE A 100 -9.63 -0.78 3.24
C ILE A 100 -8.19 -0.25 3.36
N ASN A 101 -8.02 0.73 4.23
CA ASN A 101 -6.75 1.40 4.50
C ASN A 101 -6.16 0.90 5.84
N GLY A 102 -4.89 0.57 5.87
CA GLY A 102 -4.20 0.26 7.12
C GLY A 102 -3.94 1.53 7.95
N SER A 103 -3.99 1.41 9.27
CA SER A 103 -3.62 2.51 10.17
C SER A 103 -2.68 2.03 11.27
N ARG A 104 -1.49 2.64 11.35
CA ARG A 104 -0.44 2.38 12.35
C ARG A 104 -0.66 3.15 13.65
N LEU A 105 -1.49 4.18 13.63
CA LEU A 105 -1.61 5.17 14.69
C LEU A 105 -2.59 4.78 15.81
N VAL A 106 -3.16 3.59 15.77
CA VAL A 106 -4.18 3.13 16.72
C VAL A 106 -3.56 2.37 17.90
N TYR A 107 -2.56 1.54 17.66
CA TYR A 107 -1.87 0.80 18.70
C TYR A 107 -0.62 1.56 19.18
N PRO A 108 -0.20 1.38 20.45
CA PRO A 108 1.11 1.83 20.90
C PRO A 108 2.19 1.22 20.00
N MET A 109 3.03 2.07 19.45
CA MET A 109 4.18 1.64 18.65
C MET A 109 5.38 1.48 19.54
N ASP A 110 6.26 0.55 19.19
CA ASP A 110 7.56 0.46 19.83
C ASP A 110 8.30 1.80 19.69
N LYS A 111 9.02 2.20 20.75
CA LYS A 111 9.57 3.57 20.90
C LYS A 111 10.43 4.02 19.71
N GLU A 112 11.00 3.10 18.97
CA GLU A 112 11.85 3.36 17.82
C GLU A 112 11.12 3.27 16.48
N ALA A 113 9.96 2.61 16.40
CA ALA A 113 9.23 2.40 15.15
C ALA A 113 8.73 3.71 14.52
N MET A 114 8.47 4.74 15.35
CA MET A 114 8.11 6.06 14.85
C MET A 114 8.52 7.18 15.81
N ARG A 115 9.33 8.11 15.33
CA ARG A 115 9.73 9.28 16.13
C ARG A 115 8.59 10.28 16.25
N PHE A 116 8.55 11.04 17.33
CA PHE A 116 7.51 12.03 17.64
C PHE A 116 7.14 12.96 16.46
N LEU A 117 8.14 13.50 15.75
CA LEU A 117 7.92 14.36 14.57
C LEU A 117 7.20 13.64 13.43
N ASN A 118 7.47 12.34 13.21
CA ASN A 118 6.77 11.55 12.21
C ASN A 118 5.30 11.35 12.61
N THR A 119 5.04 11.15 13.90
CA THR A 119 3.67 11.03 14.42
C THR A 119 2.89 12.33 14.23
N LEU A 120 3.52 13.48 14.51
CA LEU A 120 2.89 14.79 14.31
C LEU A 120 2.63 15.05 12.82
N GLY A 121 3.61 14.76 11.96
CA GLY A 121 3.45 14.85 10.50
C GLY A 121 2.32 13.94 9.98
N ASN A 122 2.28 12.69 10.43
CA ASN A 122 1.21 11.77 10.04
C ASN A 122 -0.18 12.26 10.48
N LYS A 123 -0.32 12.80 11.69
CA LYS A 123 -1.58 13.38 12.17
C LYS A 123 -2.01 14.59 11.34
N PHE A 124 -1.06 15.45 10.98
CA PHE A 124 -1.32 16.59 10.11
C PHE A 124 -1.83 16.13 8.74
N PHE A 125 -1.12 15.21 8.07
CA PHE A 125 -1.55 14.66 6.79
C PHE A 125 -2.88 13.91 6.90
N SER A 126 -3.10 13.15 7.97
CA SER A 126 -4.36 12.49 8.27
C SER A 126 -5.53 13.49 8.28
N TRP A 127 -5.37 14.63 8.95
CA TRP A 127 -6.37 15.70 8.97
C TRP A 127 -6.59 16.32 7.57
N VAL A 128 -5.51 16.64 6.85
CA VAL A 128 -5.59 17.18 5.48
C VAL A 128 -6.31 16.20 4.55
N PHE A 129 -5.97 14.91 4.60
CA PHE A 129 -6.61 13.89 3.77
C PHE A 129 -8.07 13.68 4.14
N SER A 130 -8.41 13.69 5.44
CA SER A 130 -9.81 13.59 5.86
C SER A 130 -10.65 14.73 5.32
N TRP A 131 -10.11 15.95 5.31
CA TRP A 131 -10.76 17.11 4.72
C TRP A 131 -10.87 17.01 3.19
N LEU A 132 -9.80 16.59 2.51
CA LEU A 132 -9.79 16.43 1.05
C LEU A 132 -10.78 15.37 0.58
N LEU A 133 -10.78 14.21 1.23
CA LEU A 133 -11.55 13.03 0.81
C LEU A 133 -12.96 12.96 1.43
N GLU A 134 -13.32 13.93 2.29
CA GLU A 134 -14.62 13.97 3.00
C GLU A 134 -14.95 12.67 3.76
N GLN A 135 -13.92 11.92 4.10
CA GLN A 135 -14.00 10.66 4.84
C GLN A 135 -12.89 10.63 5.89
N PRO A 136 -13.11 10.04 7.07
CA PRO A 136 -12.10 9.98 8.12
C PRO A 136 -10.94 9.07 7.70
N ILE A 137 -9.74 9.64 7.51
CA ILE A 137 -8.50 8.94 7.22
C ILE A 137 -7.55 9.08 8.40
N LYS A 138 -7.21 8.00 9.07
CA LYS A 138 -6.33 8.03 10.26
C LYS A 138 -4.84 7.97 9.91
N ASP A 139 -4.48 7.30 8.82
CA ASP A 139 -3.09 7.15 8.39
C ASP A 139 -3.01 7.11 6.85
N SER A 140 -2.62 8.23 6.25
CA SER A 140 -2.48 8.34 4.80
C SER A 140 -1.22 7.65 4.24
N LEU A 141 -0.23 7.37 5.11
CA LEU A 141 1.10 6.86 4.74
C LEU A 141 1.30 5.38 5.08
N CYS A 142 0.26 4.66 5.49
CA CYS A 142 0.33 3.22 5.67
C CYS A 142 0.32 2.53 4.30
N GLY A 143 1.31 1.70 4.03
CA GLY A 143 1.41 1.00 2.74
C GLY A 143 0.36 -0.08 2.51
N THR A 144 -0.31 -0.55 3.56
CA THR A 144 -1.34 -1.59 3.42
C THR A 144 -2.64 -1.00 2.91
N LYS A 145 -2.98 -1.34 1.68
CA LYS A 145 -4.21 -0.94 0.98
C LYS A 145 -4.87 -2.19 0.40
N VAL A 146 -6.19 -2.25 0.49
CA VAL A 146 -6.99 -3.34 -0.07
C VAL A 146 -8.18 -2.78 -0.80
N MET A 147 -8.44 -3.28 -2.01
CA MET A 147 -9.56 -2.87 -2.85
C MET A 147 -9.96 -3.97 -3.82
N PHE A 148 -11.12 -3.85 -4.43
CA PHE A 148 -11.51 -4.74 -5.52
C PHE A 148 -10.72 -4.44 -6.79
N ARG A 149 -10.37 -5.49 -7.53
CA ARG A 149 -9.67 -5.38 -8.81
C ARG A 149 -10.49 -4.58 -9.83
N GLU A 150 -11.80 -4.76 -9.86
CA GLU A 150 -12.69 -4.02 -10.76
C GLU A 150 -12.64 -2.50 -10.51
N ASP A 151 -12.57 -2.08 -9.24
CA ASP A 151 -12.46 -0.66 -8.89
C ASP A 151 -11.07 -0.11 -9.21
N TYR A 152 -10.02 -0.92 -9.03
CA TYR A 152 -8.70 -0.55 -9.50
C TYR A 152 -8.65 -0.33 -11.03
N LEU A 153 -9.31 -1.18 -11.82
CA LEU A 153 -9.37 -1.00 -13.27
C LEU A 153 -10.06 0.33 -13.66
N LYS A 154 -11.17 0.67 -13.01
CA LYS A 154 -11.83 1.99 -13.18
C LYS A 154 -10.92 3.15 -12.73
N LEU A 155 -10.14 2.94 -11.67
CA LEU A 155 -9.21 3.93 -11.16
C LEU A 155 -8.11 4.25 -12.19
N ILE A 156 -7.47 3.25 -12.78
CA ILE A 156 -6.39 3.47 -13.75
C ILE A 156 -6.86 4.16 -15.03
N GLU A 157 -8.08 3.93 -15.48
CA GLU A 157 -8.68 4.66 -16.61
C GLU A 157 -8.76 6.16 -16.34
N ASN A 158 -8.97 6.53 -15.08
CA ASN A 158 -9.11 7.92 -14.62
C ASN A 158 -7.79 8.53 -14.08
N ARG A 159 -6.68 7.79 -14.06
CA ARG A 159 -5.44 8.19 -13.42
C ARG A 159 -4.85 9.50 -13.93
N LYS A 160 -5.01 9.81 -15.22
CA LYS A 160 -4.55 11.07 -15.82
C LYS A 160 -5.10 12.32 -15.14
N PHE A 161 -6.19 12.17 -14.37
CA PHE A 161 -6.79 13.30 -13.65
C PHE A 161 -5.87 13.83 -12.54
N PHE A 162 -5.17 12.95 -11.81
CA PHE A 162 -4.26 13.33 -10.71
C PHE A 162 -2.79 13.46 -11.13
N GLY A 163 -2.43 13.02 -12.34
CA GLY A 163 -1.07 13.13 -12.87
C GLY A 163 -0.15 11.98 -12.44
N ASP A 164 1.11 12.04 -12.90
CA ASP A 164 2.10 10.96 -12.77
C ASP A 164 3.19 11.24 -11.72
N PHE A 165 2.88 11.99 -10.66
CA PHE A 165 3.91 12.42 -9.72
C PHE A 165 3.86 11.74 -8.33
N ASP A 166 3.04 10.68 -8.15
CA ASP A 166 3.04 9.89 -6.91
C ASP A 166 4.04 8.72 -6.95
N PRO A 167 5.25 8.87 -6.39
CA PRO A 167 6.23 7.81 -6.32
C PRO A 167 5.89 6.77 -5.25
N PHE A 168 4.99 7.08 -4.32
CA PHE A 168 4.59 6.19 -3.23
C PHE A 168 3.46 5.26 -3.63
N GLY A 169 2.58 5.68 -4.55
CA GLY A 169 1.40 4.95 -4.98
C GLY A 169 0.24 4.94 -3.98
N ASP A 170 0.46 5.48 -2.78
CA ASP A 170 -0.56 5.51 -1.72
C ASP A 170 -1.64 6.56 -2.00
N PHE A 171 -1.25 7.69 -2.60
CA PHE A 171 -2.14 8.81 -2.89
C PHE A 171 -2.96 8.58 -4.15
N ASP A 172 -2.36 8.03 -5.19
CA ASP A 172 -3.09 7.59 -6.40
C ASP A 172 -4.28 6.71 -6.02
N LEU A 173 -4.07 5.76 -5.10
CA LEU A 173 -5.11 4.85 -4.64
C LEU A 173 -6.17 5.55 -3.78
N LEU A 174 -5.78 6.41 -2.84
CA LEU A 174 -6.71 7.15 -1.97
C LEU A 174 -7.55 8.16 -2.76
N PHE A 175 -6.93 8.95 -3.63
CA PHE A 175 -7.65 9.91 -4.47
C PHE A 175 -8.51 9.21 -5.53
N GLY A 176 -8.04 8.09 -6.07
CA GLY A 176 -8.83 7.26 -6.97
C GLY A 176 -10.06 6.68 -6.29
N ALA A 177 -9.92 6.16 -5.07
CA ALA A 177 -11.03 5.67 -4.27
C ALA A 177 -12.07 6.78 -3.99
N TYR A 178 -11.62 7.99 -3.63
CA TYR A 178 -12.49 9.14 -3.48
C TYR A 178 -13.25 9.48 -4.77
N LYS A 179 -12.54 9.54 -5.91
CA LYS A 179 -13.14 9.88 -7.21
C LYS A 179 -14.20 8.87 -7.65
N LEU A 180 -14.03 7.62 -7.26
CA LEU A 180 -15.00 6.55 -7.51
C LEU A 180 -16.10 6.49 -6.42
N ASN A 181 -16.11 7.43 -5.45
CA ASN A 181 -17.01 7.46 -4.29
C ASN A 181 -16.98 6.17 -3.47
N LEU A 182 -15.82 5.48 -3.40
CA LEU A 182 -15.69 4.27 -2.61
C LEU A 182 -15.70 4.59 -1.11
N LYS A 183 -16.37 3.74 -0.35
CA LYS A 183 -16.36 3.80 1.12
C LYS A 183 -15.00 3.36 1.64
N ILE A 184 -14.22 4.32 2.20
CA ILE A 184 -12.90 4.08 2.78
C ILE A 184 -13.05 3.72 4.26
N ILE A 185 -12.44 2.61 4.69
CA ILE A 185 -12.43 2.18 6.09
C ILE A 185 -10.99 1.96 6.55
N ASP A 186 -10.62 2.60 7.67
CA ASP A 186 -9.33 2.37 8.32
C ASP A 186 -9.37 1.16 9.25
N LEU A 187 -8.44 0.23 9.06
CA LEU A 187 -8.22 -0.88 9.97
C LEU A 187 -6.87 -0.74 10.70
N PRO A 188 -6.85 -0.87 12.03
CA PRO A 188 -5.60 -0.78 12.78
C PRO A 188 -4.70 -1.97 12.49
N ILE A 189 -3.40 -1.70 12.36
CA ILE A 189 -2.35 -2.72 12.25
C ILE A 189 -1.41 -2.65 13.46
N ARG A 190 -0.87 -3.78 13.85
CA ARG A 190 0.25 -3.86 14.80
C ARG A 190 1.54 -3.68 14.05
N TYR A 191 1.97 -2.43 13.93
CA TYR A 191 3.19 -2.07 13.23
C TYR A 191 4.42 -2.48 14.05
N ARG A 192 5.29 -3.27 13.43
CA ARG A 192 6.55 -3.75 14.03
C ARG A 192 7.73 -2.94 13.54
N GLU A 193 8.80 -2.94 14.30
CA GLU A 193 10.06 -2.37 13.86
C GLU A 193 10.61 -3.13 12.64
N ARG A 194 11.24 -2.37 11.77
CA ARG A 194 11.99 -2.95 10.66
C ARG A 194 13.21 -3.68 11.19
N THR A 195 13.37 -4.93 10.79
CA THR A 195 14.48 -5.79 11.23
C THR A 195 15.67 -5.78 10.27
N TYR A 196 15.52 -5.19 9.06
CA TYR A 196 16.56 -5.12 8.05
C TYR A 196 16.35 -3.93 7.09
N GLY A 197 17.45 -3.45 6.50
CA GLY A 197 17.47 -2.32 5.55
C GLY A 197 17.19 -0.96 6.19
N ASP A 198 17.63 0.08 5.50
CA ASP A 198 17.41 1.47 5.90
C ASP A 198 16.14 2.06 5.30
N THR A 199 15.63 3.15 5.89
CA THR A 199 14.53 3.88 5.32
C THR A 199 15.03 4.75 4.17
N ASN A 200 14.58 4.50 2.95
CA ASN A 200 14.85 5.35 1.78
C ASN A 200 14.08 6.70 1.82
N ILE A 201 13.49 7.03 2.97
CA ILE A 201 12.64 8.21 3.11
C ILE A 201 13.44 9.37 3.72
N SER A 202 13.81 10.34 2.89
CA SER A 202 14.27 11.65 3.35
C SER A 202 13.07 12.45 3.89
N ARG A 203 13.06 12.72 5.21
CA ARG A 203 11.90 13.31 5.90
C ARG A 203 11.49 14.66 5.33
N PHE A 204 12.46 15.56 5.08
CA PHE A 204 12.17 16.91 4.59
C PHE A 204 11.75 16.91 3.12
N THR A 205 12.48 16.19 2.27
CA THR A 205 12.17 16.12 0.83
C THR A 205 10.80 15.48 0.60
N ASN A 206 10.52 14.38 1.30
CA ASN A 206 9.25 13.68 1.15
C ASN A 206 8.08 14.46 1.80
N GLY A 207 8.32 15.15 2.93
CA GLY A 207 7.32 16.02 3.53
C GLY A 207 6.91 17.16 2.59
N PHE A 208 7.88 17.81 1.91
CA PHE A 208 7.59 18.82 0.91
C PHE A 208 6.83 18.27 -0.31
N MET A 209 7.23 17.09 -0.76
CA MET A 209 6.52 16.42 -1.87
C MET A 209 5.07 16.10 -1.50
N LEU A 210 4.82 15.60 -0.28
CA LEU A 210 3.48 15.35 0.23
C LEU A 210 2.63 16.62 0.29
N LEU A 211 3.20 17.74 0.75
CA LEU A 211 2.50 19.03 0.75
C LEU A 211 2.13 19.46 -0.68
N ARG A 212 3.05 19.32 -1.63
CA ARG A 212 2.78 19.62 -3.04
C ARG A 212 1.65 18.74 -3.60
N MET A 213 1.62 17.47 -3.25
CA MET A 213 0.54 16.55 -3.65
C MET A 213 -0.80 16.95 -3.04
N CYS A 214 -0.82 17.30 -1.74
CA CYS A 214 -2.02 17.81 -1.09
C CYS A 214 -2.53 19.11 -1.73
N TRP A 215 -1.64 20.02 -2.06
CA TRP A 215 -2.00 21.27 -2.75
C TRP A 215 -2.61 21.00 -4.13
N PHE A 216 -1.98 20.14 -4.92
CA PHE A 216 -2.49 19.74 -6.23
C PHE A 216 -3.86 19.07 -6.13
N ALA A 217 -4.01 18.15 -5.19
CA ALA A 217 -5.27 17.46 -4.95
C ALA A 217 -6.37 18.41 -4.48
N ALA A 218 -6.05 19.38 -3.60
CA ALA A 218 -6.99 20.41 -3.16
C ALA A 218 -7.52 21.22 -4.36
N GLY A 219 -6.64 21.65 -5.25
CA GLY A 219 -7.03 22.30 -6.50
C GLY A 219 -8.02 21.46 -7.32
N LYS A 220 -7.78 20.16 -7.45
CA LYS A 220 -8.60 19.25 -8.26
C LYS A 220 -9.89 18.78 -7.60
N ILE A 221 -9.94 18.72 -6.27
CA ILE A 221 -11.06 18.13 -5.52
C ILE A 221 -11.98 19.22 -4.95
N LYS A 222 -11.42 20.37 -4.52
CA LYS A 222 -12.18 21.36 -3.76
C LYS A 222 -12.45 22.66 -4.52
N PHE A 223 -11.63 23.00 -5.50
CA PHE A 223 -11.67 24.33 -6.12
C PHE A 223 -11.89 24.33 -7.64
N TRP A 224 -12.12 23.15 -8.24
CA TRP A 224 -12.41 23.04 -9.69
C TRP A 224 -13.60 22.15 -9.96
#